data_401ee5871d09c08040c169d7f81acf72
#
_entry.id   401ee5871d09c08040c169d7f81acf72
#
_cell.length_a   1.000
_cell.length_b   1.000
_cell.length_c   1.000
_cell.angle_alpha   90.00
_cell.angle_beta   90.00
_cell.angle_gamma   90.00
#
_symmetry.space_group_name_H-M   'P 1'
#
loop_
_entity.id
_entity.type
_entity.pdbx_description
1 polymer ?
#
loop_
_entity_poly.entity_id
_entity_poly.type
_entity_poly.pdbx_seq_one_letter_code
_entity_poly.pdbx_strand_id
1 'polypeptide(L)'
;MAMRHYSSVPASSSAEAMAASSENLPPHEEQSSSDVPIIEVDHVSLSFVKEKVALPVLHDVSLAAYKNELVALTGPSGCGKSTLLRIIAGLIPASSGVVKFRGEPITTPRHELAMIFQTFVLLPWKTSLENVMFGLSAKTDMSEEQRRSISTRALDSAGLSGFENVYPGELSGGMKQRVGIARALALQPQVLLMDEPFSALDNLTADRLRREIYSLIINPTSSIQTVIMVSHNVEEIVELADRVVVLSPRPGQVVVELKNELPRPRNKKSTEFLDWVDKLYSYLA
;
A
#
# COMPACT_ATOMS: atom_id res chain seq x y z
N MET A 1 -11.27 44.66 51.83
CA MET A 1 -10.93 43.80 53.00
C MET A 1 -10.80 42.38 52.51
N ALA A 2 -9.71 41.71 52.85
CA ALA A 2 -9.32 40.35 52.53
C ALA A 2 -8.77 40.05 51.12
N MET A 3 -7.48 40.25 50.97
CA MET A 3 -6.61 39.58 50.01
C MET A 3 -6.53 38.10 50.29
N ARG A 4 -6.70 37.24 49.27
CA ARG A 4 -6.29 35.81 49.33
C ARG A 4 -5.06 35.61 48.45
N HIS A 5 -3.99 35.23 49.15
CA HIS A 5 -2.75 34.72 48.56
C HIS A 5 -2.99 33.48 47.73
N TYR A 6 -2.52 33.48 46.47
CA TYR A 6 -2.26 32.25 45.75
C TYR A 6 -0.77 31.94 45.83
N SER A 7 -0.49 30.85 46.54
CA SER A 7 0.83 30.25 46.64
C SER A 7 1.22 29.57 45.35
N SER A 8 2.41 29.88 44.87
CA SER A 8 3.12 29.27 43.78
C SER A 8 3.38 27.77 44.01
N VAL A 9 3.00 26.94 43.04
CA VAL A 9 3.42 25.52 42.94
C VAL A 9 4.60 25.47 41.97
N PRO A 10 5.73 24.82 42.32
CA PRO A 10 6.89 24.78 41.44
C PRO A 10 6.68 23.80 40.30
N ALA A 11 6.96 24.22 39.06
CA ALA A 11 7.12 23.39 37.90
C ALA A 11 8.46 22.64 37.98
N SER A 12 8.41 21.35 38.26
CA SER A 12 9.55 20.45 37.99
C SER A 12 9.08 19.00 37.86
N SER A 13 9.60 18.31 36.86
CA SER A 13 9.52 16.87 36.60
C SER A 13 8.47 16.38 35.57
N SER A 14 8.58 16.85 34.33
CA SER A 14 8.02 16.07 33.20
C SER A 14 8.96 15.97 31.99
N ALA A 15 10.21 16.43 32.13
CA ALA A 15 11.21 16.31 31.06
C ALA A 15 12.16 15.11 31.18
N GLU A 16 12.18 14.43 32.31
CA GLU A 16 13.08 13.29 32.56
C GLU A 16 12.48 11.89 32.30
N ALA A 17 11.18 11.79 32.03
CA ALA A 17 10.52 10.51 31.75
C ALA A 17 10.50 10.10 30.27
N MET A 18 10.97 10.92 29.34
CA MET A 18 11.00 10.61 27.91
C MET A 18 12.39 10.23 27.35
N ALA A 19 13.42 10.17 28.19
CA ALA A 19 14.79 9.86 27.74
C ALA A 19 15.26 8.41 28.02
N ALA A 20 14.38 7.50 28.48
CA ALA A 20 14.77 6.17 28.94
C ALA A 20 14.19 5.00 28.14
N SER A 21 13.83 5.15 26.86
CA SER A 21 13.33 4.04 26.03
C SER A 21 14.00 3.92 24.65
N SER A 22 15.22 4.40 24.48
CA SER A 22 15.98 4.24 23.24
C SER A 22 16.98 3.06 23.25
N GLU A 23 16.86 2.11 24.19
CA GLU A 23 17.72 0.93 24.20
C GLU A 23 16.85 -0.33 24.16
N ASN A 24 17.04 -1.10 23.08
CA ASN A 24 16.56 -2.44 22.73
C ASN A 24 15.45 -2.50 21.66
N LEU A 25 15.80 -2.06 20.45
CA LEU A 25 15.28 -2.75 19.26
C LEU A 25 15.93 -4.15 19.25
N PRO A 26 15.14 -5.25 19.18
CA PRO A 26 15.71 -6.57 19.03
C PRO A 26 16.52 -6.58 17.74
N PRO A 27 17.69 -7.26 17.72
CA PRO A 27 18.48 -7.38 16.50
C PRO A 27 17.61 -8.01 15.43
N HIS A 28 17.64 -7.47 14.21
CA HIS A 28 17.07 -8.08 13.03
C HIS A 28 17.51 -9.53 13.00
N GLU A 29 16.58 -10.49 13.20
CA GLU A 29 16.89 -11.90 12.98
C GLU A 29 17.38 -12.00 11.53
N GLU A 30 18.62 -12.45 11.36
CA GLU A 30 19.26 -12.70 10.08
C GLU A 30 18.39 -13.67 9.28
N GLN A 31 17.53 -13.12 8.40
CA GLN A 31 16.88 -13.91 7.38
C GLN A 31 17.97 -14.50 6.51
N SER A 32 17.88 -15.80 6.26
CA SER A 32 18.85 -16.58 5.48
C SER A 32 19.30 -15.83 4.23
N SER A 33 20.57 -15.74 4.00
CA SER A 33 21.32 -14.92 3.02
C SER A 33 21.07 -15.27 1.55
N SER A 34 19.87 -15.68 1.13
CA SER A 34 19.55 -16.10 -0.25
C SER A 34 18.42 -15.34 -0.95
N ASP A 35 17.62 -14.52 -0.25
CA ASP A 35 16.50 -13.84 -0.91
C ASP A 35 16.77 -12.34 -1.12
N VAL A 36 17.11 -12.00 -2.37
CA VAL A 36 17.21 -10.62 -2.82
C VAL A 36 15.79 -10.02 -2.82
N PRO A 37 15.56 -8.87 -2.14
CA PRO A 37 14.25 -8.23 -2.12
C PRO A 37 13.81 -7.84 -3.55
N ILE A 38 12.53 -7.99 -3.82
CA ILE A 38 11.92 -7.49 -5.06
C ILE A 38 11.82 -5.96 -5.03
N ILE A 39 11.38 -5.42 -3.89
CA ILE A 39 11.39 -3.97 -3.61
C ILE A 39 12.21 -3.73 -2.36
N GLU A 40 13.13 -2.77 -2.44
CA GLU A 40 13.91 -2.27 -1.32
C GLU A 40 13.70 -0.76 -1.21
N VAL A 41 13.28 -0.30 -0.05
CA VAL A 41 13.18 1.12 0.33
C VAL A 41 14.30 1.37 1.33
N ASP A 42 15.24 2.23 1.00
CA ASP A 42 16.48 2.40 1.73
C ASP A 42 16.63 3.88 2.17
N HIS A 43 16.40 4.14 3.46
CA HIS A 43 16.52 5.44 4.13
C HIS A 43 15.74 6.57 3.42
N VAL A 44 14.52 6.28 2.93
CA VAL A 44 13.70 7.22 2.17
C VAL A 44 13.11 8.30 3.07
N SER A 45 13.38 9.57 2.71
CA SER A 45 12.72 10.72 3.31
C SER A 45 12.09 11.60 2.22
N LEU A 46 11.00 12.27 2.57
CA LEU A 46 10.33 13.23 1.69
C LEU A 46 9.83 14.44 2.47
N SER A 47 10.13 15.63 1.97
CA SER A 47 9.55 16.90 2.39
C SER A 47 8.99 17.64 1.18
N PHE A 48 7.76 18.15 1.30
CA PHE A 48 7.24 19.12 0.33
C PHE A 48 7.61 20.53 0.77
N VAL A 49 7.88 21.42 -0.18
CA VAL A 49 8.11 22.84 0.10
C VAL A 49 6.85 23.62 -0.29
N LYS A 50 6.24 24.30 0.69
CA LYS A 50 5.13 25.22 0.49
C LYS A 50 5.50 26.58 1.07
N GLU A 51 5.48 27.62 0.24
CA GLU A 51 5.77 29.02 0.69
C GLU A 51 7.11 29.14 1.44
N LYS A 52 8.15 28.43 0.96
CA LYS A 52 9.50 28.32 1.57
C LYS A 52 9.56 27.57 2.90
N VAL A 53 8.46 26.96 3.35
CA VAL A 53 8.44 26.11 4.54
C VAL A 53 8.51 24.64 4.11
N ALA A 54 9.49 23.91 4.65
CA ALA A 54 9.60 22.47 4.45
C ALA A 54 8.55 21.75 5.31
N LEU A 55 7.73 20.94 4.69
CA LEU A 55 6.72 20.11 5.32
C LEU A 55 7.16 18.65 5.23
N PRO A 56 7.82 18.09 6.26
CA PRO A 56 8.26 16.71 6.24
C PRO A 56 7.04 15.78 6.23
N VAL A 57 7.07 14.77 5.36
CA VAL A 57 5.99 13.78 5.22
C VAL A 57 6.49 12.40 5.60
N LEU A 58 7.69 12.03 5.16
CA LEU A 58 8.37 10.79 5.51
C LEU A 58 9.78 11.11 6.03
N HIS A 59 10.25 10.36 6.99
CA HIS A 59 11.57 10.51 7.55
C HIS A 59 12.21 9.14 7.78
N ASP A 60 13.31 8.90 7.10
CA ASP A 60 14.18 7.73 7.28
C ASP A 60 13.43 6.38 7.23
N VAL A 61 12.58 6.20 6.21
CA VAL A 61 11.80 4.98 6.04
C VAL A 61 12.63 3.94 5.31
N SER A 62 12.84 2.78 5.94
CA SER A 62 13.47 1.61 5.34
C SER A 62 12.54 0.41 5.47
N LEU A 63 12.35 -0.33 4.38
CA LEU A 63 11.64 -1.61 4.33
C LEU A 63 12.03 -2.40 3.09
N ALA A 64 11.85 -3.70 3.13
CA ALA A 64 12.02 -4.57 1.98
C ALA A 64 10.73 -5.36 1.72
N ALA A 65 10.48 -5.78 0.48
CA ALA A 65 9.40 -6.71 0.14
C ALA A 65 9.97 -7.82 -0.74
N TYR A 66 9.63 -9.05 -0.39
CA TYR A 66 10.20 -10.26 -0.99
C TYR A 66 9.24 -10.95 -1.94
N LYS A 67 9.73 -11.96 -2.65
CA LYS A 67 8.92 -12.78 -3.55
C LYS A 67 7.85 -13.55 -2.78
N ASN A 68 6.65 -13.62 -3.34
CA ASN A 68 5.47 -14.28 -2.79
C ASN A 68 5.00 -13.68 -1.45
N GLU A 69 5.29 -12.39 -1.23
CA GLU A 69 4.93 -11.67 -0.02
C GLU A 69 3.87 -10.59 -0.31
N LEU A 70 2.90 -10.47 0.60
CA LEU A 70 2.02 -9.31 0.71
C LEU A 70 2.41 -8.51 1.94
N VAL A 71 2.95 -7.31 1.72
CA VAL A 71 3.29 -6.35 2.78
C VAL A 71 2.18 -5.33 2.90
N ALA A 72 1.60 -5.17 4.09
CA ALA A 72 0.65 -4.11 4.37
C ALA A 72 1.33 -2.92 5.06
N LEU A 73 1.08 -1.72 4.56
CA LEU A 73 1.46 -0.46 5.18
C LEU A 73 0.25 0.12 5.91
N THR A 74 0.37 0.37 7.20
CA THR A 74 -0.69 0.97 8.01
C THR A 74 -0.15 2.08 8.91
N GLY A 75 -1.04 2.80 9.59
CA GLY A 75 -0.70 3.92 10.46
C GLY A 75 -1.72 5.04 10.36
N PRO A 76 -1.61 6.12 11.15
CA PRO A 76 -2.55 7.23 11.20
C PRO A 76 -2.82 7.88 9.84
N SER A 77 -3.97 8.53 9.71
CA SER A 77 -4.28 9.31 8.50
C SER A 77 -3.27 10.43 8.31
N GLY A 78 -2.81 10.62 7.07
CA GLY A 78 -1.83 11.66 6.73
C GLY A 78 -0.37 11.35 7.11
N CYS A 79 -0.03 10.18 7.62
CA CYS A 79 1.35 9.79 7.98
C CYS A 79 2.28 9.56 6.77
N GLY A 80 1.75 9.50 5.54
CA GLY A 80 2.57 9.40 4.34
C GLY A 80 2.49 8.07 3.60
N LYS A 81 1.61 7.12 3.96
CA LYS A 81 1.46 5.79 3.32
C LYS A 81 1.31 5.86 1.80
N SER A 82 0.31 6.58 1.32
CA SER A 82 0.07 6.77 -0.12
C SER A 82 1.23 7.51 -0.80
N THR A 83 1.91 8.38 -0.06
CA THR A 83 3.11 9.08 -0.55
C THR A 83 4.26 8.10 -0.75
N LEU A 84 4.51 7.23 0.24
CA LEU A 84 5.52 6.18 0.14
C LEU A 84 5.24 5.24 -1.04
N LEU A 85 3.98 4.84 -1.21
CA LEU A 85 3.57 4.00 -2.34
C LEU A 85 3.86 4.66 -3.70
N ARG A 86 3.64 5.98 -3.82
CA ARG A 86 3.95 6.74 -5.04
C ARG A 86 5.46 6.89 -5.28
N ILE A 87 6.27 6.96 -4.23
CA ILE A 87 7.73 6.93 -4.35
C ILE A 87 8.17 5.54 -4.86
N ILE A 88 7.64 4.46 -4.30
CA ILE A 88 7.91 3.09 -4.74
C ILE A 88 7.52 2.90 -6.21
N ALA A 89 6.39 3.49 -6.63
CA ALA A 89 5.95 3.44 -8.03
C ALA A 89 6.81 4.29 -9.00
N GLY A 90 7.75 5.09 -8.49
CA GLY A 90 8.54 6.02 -9.30
C GLY A 90 7.75 7.24 -9.80
N LEU A 91 6.58 7.53 -9.19
CA LEU A 91 5.70 8.64 -9.58
C LEU A 91 6.14 9.97 -8.98
N ILE A 92 6.79 9.96 -7.83
CA ILE A 92 7.38 11.12 -7.18
C ILE A 92 8.78 10.76 -6.68
N PRO A 93 9.77 11.66 -6.81
CA PRO A 93 11.10 11.42 -6.27
C PRO A 93 11.12 11.56 -4.75
N ALA A 94 11.96 10.79 -4.07
CA ALA A 94 12.31 11.02 -2.66
C ALA A 94 13.19 12.27 -2.53
N SER A 95 13.19 12.92 -1.35
CA SER A 95 14.14 13.99 -1.04
C SER A 95 15.52 13.44 -0.69
N SER A 96 15.58 12.24 -0.08
CA SER A 96 16.80 11.47 0.18
C SER A 96 16.48 9.98 0.27
N GLY A 97 17.50 9.13 0.26
CA GLY A 97 17.35 7.70 0.18
C GLY A 97 17.07 7.21 -1.24
N VAL A 98 16.84 5.92 -1.40
CA VAL A 98 16.60 5.30 -2.71
C VAL A 98 15.60 4.17 -2.60
N VAL A 99 14.78 3.99 -3.64
CA VAL A 99 13.95 2.80 -3.84
C VAL A 99 14.55 1.99 -4.96
N LYS A 100 14.65 0.69 -4.76
CA LYS A 100 15.21 -0.24 -5.74
C LYS A 100 14.18 -1.32 -6.09
N PHE A 101 14.16 -1.70 -7.36
CA PHE A 101 13.48 -2.90 -7.86
C PHE A 101 14.55 -3.90 -8.27
N ARG A 102 14.63 -5.05 -7.58
CA ARG A 102 15.65 -6.08 -7.81
C ARG A 102 17.08 -5.51 -7.80
N GLY A 103 17.37 -4.62 -6.85
CA GLY A 103 18.68 -3.96 -6.70
C GLY A 103 18.91 -2.76 -7.63
N GLU A 104 18.05 -2.52 -8.63
CA GLU A 104 18.16 -1.38 -9.54
C GLU A 104 17.34 -0.18 -9.04
N PRO A 105 17.90 1.03 -8.95
CA PRO A 105 17.16 2.23 -8.52
C PRO A 105 15.95 2.50 -9.41
N ILE A 106 14.83 2.88 -8.76
CA ILE A 106 13.61 3.35 -9.41
C ILE A 106 13.65 4.88 -9.45
N THR A 107 13.85 5.46 -10.63
CA THR A 107 13.84 6.90 -10.85
C THR A 107 12.64 7.39 -11.66
N THR A 108 11.97 6.48 -12.36
CA THR A 108 10.79 6.72 -13.19
C THR A 108 9.84 5.53 -13.09
N PRO A 109 8.55 5.70 -13.45
CA PRO A 109 7.62 4.57 -13.49
C PRO A 109 8.11 3.44 -14.39
N ARG A 110 7.93 2.19 -13.93
CA ARG A 110 8.34 0.97 -14.64
C ARG A 110 7.11 0.12 -14.95
N HIS A 111 7.12 -0.58 -16.08
CA HIS A 111 5.99 -1.43 -16.50
C HIS A 111 5.84 -2.71 -15.67
N GLU A 112 6.89 -3.10 -14.94
CA GLU A 112 6.85 -4.21 -14.00
C GLU A 112 6.07 -3.88 -12.72
N LEU A 113 5.85 -2.59 -12.43
CA LEU A 113 5.11 -2.11 -11.27
C LEU A 113 3.77 -1.52 -11.71
N ALA A 114 2.67 -2.06 -11.21
CA ALA A 114 1.35 -1.45 -11.43
C ALA A 114 0.79 -0.91 -10.11
N MET A 115 0.07 0.22 -10.20
CA MET A 115 -0.53 0.85 -9.03
C MET A 115 -2.05 0.94 -9.18
N ILE A 116 -2.76 0.47 -8.15
CA ILE A 116 -4.19 0.69 -7.93
C ILE A 116 -4.31 1.88 -6.97
N PHE A 117 -4.96 2.93 -7.42
CA PHE A 117 -5.10 4.18 -6.66
C PHE A 117 -6.39 4.18 -5.84
N GLN A 118 -6.38 4.85 -4.71
CA GLN A 118 -7.56 5.10 -3.87
C GLN A 118 -8.66 5.86 -4.65
N THR A 119 -8.28 6.88 -5.41
CA THR A 119 -9.15 7.53 -6.39
C THR A 119 -8.96 6.82 -7.73
N PHE A 120 -10.02 6.44 -8.40
CA PHE A 120 -10.03 5.52 -9.55
C PHE A 120 -9.09 5.93 -10.70
N VAL A 121 -8.73 7.22 -10.82
CA VAL A 121 -7.85 7.80 -11.85
C VAL A 121 -8.20 7.28 -13.26
N LEU A 122 -9.51 7.21 -13.57
CA LEU A 122 -9.98 6.86 -14.89
C LEU A 122 -10.01 8.10 -15.78
N LEU A 123 -9.73 7.90 -17.08
CA LEU A 123 -9.84 8.93 -18.09
C LEU A 123 -11.33 9.11 -18.42
N PRO A 124 -11.96 10.25 -18.06
CA PRO A 124 -13.42 10.39 -18.14
C PRO A 124 -13.97 10.41 -19.57
N TRP A 125 -13.12 10.71 -20.55
CA TRP A 125 -13.44 10.71 -21.99
C TRP A 125 -13.16 9.38 -22.71
N LYS A 126 -12.78 8.34 -21.98
CA LYS A 126 -12.54 6.98 -22.48
C LYS A 126 -13.52 6.01 -21.83
N THR A 127 -13.98 5.03 -22.61
CA THR A 127 -14.81 3.92 -22.09
C THR A 127 -14.04 3.04 -21.12
N SER A 128 -14.72 2.10 -20.46
CA SER A 128 -14.08 1.11 -19.57
C SER A 128 -12.97 0.35 -20.29
N LEU A 129 -13.27 -0.16 -21.50
CA LEU A 129 -12.30 -0.89 -22.32
C LEU A 129 -11.10 -0.03 -22.70
N GLU A 130 -11.35 1.19 -23.18
CA GLU A 130 -10.29 2.13 -23.56
C GLU A 130 -9.43 2.57 -22.37
N ASN A 131 -9.99 2.64 -21.17
CA ASN A 131 -9.23 2.89 -19.94
C ASN A 131 -8.27 1.74 -19.62
N VAL A 132 -8.68 0.50 -19.79
CA VAL A 132 -7.81 -0.66 -19.61
C VAL A 132 -6.76 -0.72 -20.73
N MET A 133 -7.16 -0.53 -21.99
CA MET A 133 -6.24 -0.46 -23.13
C MET A 133 -5.19 0.63 -23.00
N PHE A 134 -5.56 1.78 -22.40
CA PHE A 134 -4.62 2.87 -22.11
C PHE A 134 -3.48 2.41 -21.19
N GLY A 135 -3.76 1.56 -20.18
CA GLY A 135 -2.73 0.96 -19.35
C GLY A 135 -1.68 0.18 -20.17
N LEU A 136 -2.10 -0.44 -21.26
CA LEU A 136 -1.22 -1.24 -22.14
C LEU A 136 -0.50 -0.39 -23.21
N SER A 137 -0.75 0.91 -23.29
CA SER A 137 -0.18 1.78 -24.36
C SER A 137 1.34 1.86 -24.33
N ALA A 138 1.97 1.66 -23.18
CA ALA A 138 3.42 1.65 -23.03
C ALA A 138 4.07 0.36 -23.59
N LYS A 139 3.31 -0.72 -23.82
CA LYS A 139 3.79 -1.96 -24.47
C LYS A 139 3.69 -1.80 -25.98
N THR A 140 4.76 -1.31 -26.60
CA THR A 140 4.81 -0.98 -28.04
C THR A 140 4.86 -2.20 -28.96
N ASP A 141 5.17 -3.36 -28.42
CA ASP A 141 5.23 -4.65 -29.10
C ASP A 141 3.86 -5.33 -29.30
N MET A 142 2.78 -4.76 -28.75
CA MET A 142 1.42 -5.29 -28.86
C MET A 142 0.62 -4.62 -29.98
N SER A 143 -0.08 -5.41 -30.79
CA SER A 143 -1.09 -4.90 -31.71
C SER A 143 -2.31 -4.35 -30.97
N GLU A 144 -3.11 -3.52 -31.63
CA GLU A 144 -4.36 -3.00 -31.05
C GLU A 144 -5.35 -4.13 -30.72
N GLU A 145 -5.42 -5.14 -31.57
CA GLU A 145 -6.28 -6.32 -31.36
C GLU A 145 -5.85 -7.11 -30.11
N GLN A 146 -4.55 -7.31 -29.93
CA GLN A 146 -4.02 -7.95 -28.73
C GLN A 146 -4.35 -7.16 -27.46
N ARG A 147 -4.15 -5.83 -27.48
CA ARG A 147 -4.51 -4.95 -26.35
C ARG A 147 -6.00 -5.02 -26.04
N ARG A 148 -6.86 -4.99 -27.08
CA ARG A 148 -8.31 -5.13 -26.91
C ARG A 148 -8.68 -6.47 -26.28
N SER A 149 -8.14 -7.58 -26.79
CA SER A 149 -8.39 -8.92 -26.26
C SER A 149 -7.99 -9.07 -24.80
N ILE A 150 -6.79 -8.59 -24.42
CA ILE A 150 -6.29 -8.61 -23.04
C ILE A 150 -7.20 -7.75 -22.14
N SER A 151 -7.58 -6.56 -22.61
CA SER A 151 -8.40 -5.62 -21.85
C SER A 151 -9.82 -6.13 -21.60
N THR A 152 -10.43 -6.78 -22.62
CA THR A 152 -11.75 -7.41 -22.46
C THR A 152 -11.70 -8.50 -21.40
N ARG A 153 -10.72 -9.40 -21.47
CA ARG A 153 -10.55 -10.47 -20.47
C ARG A 153 -10.31 -9.92 -19.05
N ALA A 154 -9.55 -8.83 -18.94
CA ALA A 154 -9.31 -8.17 -17.64
C ALA A 154 -10.61 -7.58 -17.06
N LEU A 155 -11.46 -6.98 -17.90
CA LEU A 155 -12.79 -6.50 -17.49
C LEU A 155 -13.71 -7.64 -17.09
N ASP A 156 -13.73 -8.74 -17.86
CA ASP A 156 -14.51 -9.93 -17.55
C ASP A 156 -14.12 -10.51 -16.18
N SER A 157 -12.81 -10.66 -15.93
CA SER A 157 -12.28 -11.12 -14.64
C SER A 157 -12.69 -10.18 -13.49
N ALA A 158 -12.74 -8.87 -13.73
CA ALA A 158 -13.21 -7.90 -12.75
C ALA A 158 -14.75 -7.86 -12.62
N GLY A 159 -15.49 -8.74 -13.31
CA GLY A 159 -16.96 -8.81 -13.28
C GLY A 159 -17.63 -7.60 -13.94
N LEU A 160 -17.05 -7.11 -15.04
CA LEU A 160 -17.53 -5.96 -15.81
C LEU A 160 -17.91 -6.35 -17.25
N SER A 161 -18.22 -7.63 -17.51
CA SER A 161 -18.77 -8.08 -18.79
C SER A 161 -20.05 -7.29 -19.13
N GLY A 162 -20.11 -6.76 -20.34
CA GLY A 162 -21.21 -5.91 -20.82
C GLY A 162 -21.06 -4.41 -20.48
N PHE A 163 -20.01 -4.00 -19.77
CA PHE A 163 -19.70 -2.61 -19.43
C PHE A 163 -18.48 -2.05 -20.17
N GLU A 164 -18.01 -2.72 -21.22
CA GLU A 164 -16.80 -2.38 -21.97
C GLU A 164 -16.89 -1.00 -22.61
N ASN A 165 -18.07 -0.64 -23.11
CA ASN A 165 -18.33 0.60 -23.86
C ASN A 165 -18.93 1.72 -22.97
N VAL A 166 -19.01 1.53 -21.66
CA VAL A 166 -19.59 2.49 -20.71
C VAL A 166 -18.52 3.47 -20.23
N TYR A 167 -18.86 4.75 -20.17
CA TYR A 167 -17.97 5.80 -19.70
C TYR A 167 -17.93 5.89 -18.17
N PRO A 168 -16.82 6.37 -17.58
CA PRO A 168 -16.70 6.48 -16.11
C PRO A 168 -17.84 7.28 -15.45
N GLY A 169 -18.41 8.29 -16.13
CA GLY A 169 -19.54 9.06 -15.61
C GLY A 169 -20.78 8.23 -15.29
N GLU A 170 -20.97 7.12 -16.00
CA GLU A 170 -22.14 6.24 -15.91
C GLU A 170 -21.92 5.06 -14.97
N LEU A 171 -20.68 4.85 -14.47
CA LEU A 171 -20.32 3.76 -13.59
C LEU A 171 -20.52 4.12 -12.12
N SER A 172 -20.91 3.15 -11.30
CA SER A 172 -20.86 3.28 -9.84
C SER A 172 -19.41 3.39 -9.34
N GLY A 173 -19.21 3.85 -8.09
CA GLY A 173 -17.88 3.91 -7.47
C GLY A 173 -17.16 2.58 -7.48
N GLY A 174 -17.85 1.50 -7.09
CA GLY A 174 -17.29 0.15 -7.12
C GLY A 174 -16.95 -0.36 -8.52
N MET A 175 -17.75 0.01 -9.56
CA MET A 175 -17.43 -0.33 -10.95
C MET A 175 -16.19 0.43 -11.43
N LYS A 176 -16.06 1.71 -11.10
CA LYS A 176 -14.85 2.50 -11.39
C LYS A 176 -13.60 1.88 -10.78
N GLN A 177 -13.69 1.42 -9.52
CA GLN A 177 -12.60 0.74 -8.84
C GLN A 177 -12.21 -0.54 -9.58
N ARG A 178 -13.18 -1.35 -9.99
CA ARG A 178 -12.94 -2.58 -10.75
C ARG A 178 -12.32 -2.32 -12.13
N VAL A 179 -12.69 -1.25 -12.83
CA VAL A 179 -11.99 -0.83 -14.07
C VAL A 179 -10.53 -0.47 -13.78
N GLY A 180 -10.25 0.25 -12.68
CA GLY A 180 -8.90 0.59 -12.25
C GLY A 180 -8.05 -0.65 -11.94
N ILE A 181 -8.65 -1.65 -11.30
CA ILE A 181 -8.01 -2.94 -11.00
C ILE A 181 -7.75 -3.72 -12.28
N ALA A 182 -8.76 -3.84 -13.17
CA ALA A 182 -8.60 -4.49 -14.48
C ALA A 182 -7.45 -3.85 -15.28
N ARG A 183 -7.34 -2.52 -15.27
CA ARG A 183 -6.24 -1.79 -15.91
C ARG A 183 -4.87 -2.15 -15.33
N ALA A 184 -4.76 -2.25 -14.01
CA ALA A 184 -3.50 -2.61 -13.37
C ALA A 184 -3.11 -4.07 -13.66
N LEU A 185 -4.07 -5.01 -13.57
CA LEU A 185 -3.83 -6.43 -13.80
C LEU A 185 -3.57 -6.78 -15.27
N ALA A 186 -4.17 -6.03 -16.22
CA ALA A 186 -3.91 -6.21 -17.66
C ALA A 186 -2.44 -6.05 -18.03
N LEU A 187 -1.68 -5.25 -17.27
CA LEU A 187 -0.23 -5.06 -17.45
C LEU A 187 0.58 -6.32 -17.15
N GLN A 188 0.01 -7.29 -16.42
CA GLN A 188 0.71 -8.44 -15.89
C GLN A 188 1.98 -8.03 -15.11
N PRO A 189 1.85 -7.18 -14.09
CA PRO A 189 3.00 -6.62 -13.37
C PRO A 189 3.67 -7.70 -12.51
N GLN A 190 4.93 -7.44 -12.13
CA GLN A 190 5.64 -8.25 -11.13
C GLN A 190 5.38 -7.75 -9.70
N VAL A 191 5.13 -6.45 -9.55
CA VAL A 191 4.79 -5.82 -8.26
C VAL A 191 3.46 -5.09 -8.39
N LEU A 192 2.54 -5.40 -7.49
CA LEU A 192 1.25 -4.72 -7.40
C LEU A 192 1.24 -3.81 -6.18
N LEU A 193 1.12 -2.51 -6.41
CA LEU A 193 0.99 -1.48 -5.39
C LEU A 193 -0.47 -1.11 -5.24
N MET A 194 -1.01 -1.14 -4.03
CA MET A 194 -2.45 -0.92 -3.80
C MET A 194 -2.67 0.14 -2.72
N ASP A 195 -3.29 1.25 -3.08
CA ASP A 195 -3.64 2.34 -2.17
C ASP A 195 -5.14 2.26 -1.85
N GLU A 196 -5.50 1.68 -0.70
CA GLU A 196 -6.87 1.45 -0.23
C GLU A 196 -7.79 0.81 -1.29
N PRO A 197 -7.42 -0.36 -1.85
CA PRO A 197 -8.03 -0.88 -3.07
C PRO A 197 -9.49 -1.32 -2.92
N PHE A 198 -9.98 -1.51 -1.69
CA PHE A 198 -11.33 -2.04 -1.44
C PHE A 198 -12.27 -1.02 -0.79
N SER A 199 -11.80 0.20 -0.49
CA SER A 199 -12.55 1.21 0.29
C SER A 199 -13.86 1.67 -0.37
N ALA A 200 -13.99 1.57 -1.69
CA ALA A 200 -15.18 1.97 -2.44
C ALA A 200 -16.11 0.78 -2.82
N LEU A 201 -15.79 -0.43 -2.35
CA LEU A 201 -16.52 -1.65 -2.67
C LEU A 201 -17.49 -2.06 -1.55
N ASP A 202 -18.60 -2.67 -1.92
CA ASP A 202 -19.42 -3.41 -0.97
C ASP A 202 -18.70 -4.67 -0.46
N ASN A 203 -19.10 -5.18 0.69
CA ASN A 203 -18.41 -6.26 1.37
C ASN A 203 -18.28 -7.54 0.50
N LEU A 204 -19.32 -7.91 -0.25
CA LEU A 204 -19.31 -9.13 -1.07
C LEU A 204 -18.33 -9.00 -2.25
N THR A 205 -18.35 -7.84 -2.90
CA THR A 205 -17.43 -7.53 -4.00
C THR A 205 -15.98 -7.44 -3.49
N ALA A 206 -15.77 -6.79 -2.35
CA ALA A 206 -14.46 -6.70 -1.72
C ALA A 206 -13.91 -8.09 -1.34
N ASP A 207 -14.74 -8.98 -0.75
CA ASP A 207 -14.35 -10.35 -0.41
C ASP A 207 -13.97 -11.19 -1.64
N ARG A 208 -14.72 -11.05 -2.74
CA ARG A 208 -14.39 -11.73 -3.99
C ARG A 208 -13.04 -11.26 -4.52
N LEU A 209 -12.82 -9.96 -4.56
CA LEU A 209 -11.62 -9.36 -5.10
C LEU A 209 -10.37 -9.64 -4.25
N ARG A 210 -10.53 -9.65 -2.91
CA ARG A 210 -9.45 -10.07 -1.99
C ARG A 210 -8.99 -11.50 -2.29
N ARG A 211 -9.94 -12.43 -2.47
CA ARG A 211 -9.63 -13.81 -2.84
C ARG A 211 -8.93 -13.91 -4.19
N GLU A 212 -9.35 -13.12 -5.16
CA GLU A 212 -8.74 -13.08 -6.49
C GLU A 212 -7.29 -12.56 -6.41
N ILE A 213 -7.05 -11.42 -5.78
CA ILE A 213 -5.70 -10.88 -5.57
C ILE A 213 -4.82 -11.88 -4.81
N TYR A 214 -5.37 -12.50 -3.77
CA TYR A 214 -4.64 -13.52 -3.03
C TYR A 214 -4.27 -14.72 -3.92
N SER A 215 -5.20 -15.21 -4.75
CA SER A 215 -4.93 -16.30 -5.67
C SER A 215 -3.82 -15.98 -6.68
N LEU A 216 -3.71 -14.71 -7.10
CA LEU A 216 -2.64 -14.26 -7.99
C LEU A 216 -1.26 -14.29 -7.33
N ILE A 217 -1.18 -14.04 -6.02
CA ILE A 217 0.11 -14.06 -5.27
C ILE A 217 0.61 -15.49 -5.09
N ILE A 218 -0.30 -16.42 -4.76
CA ILE A 218 0.07 -17.82 -4.48
C ILE A 218 0.19 -18.68 -5.75
N ASN A 219 -0.31 -18.20 -6.89
CA ASN A 219 -0.25 -18.93 -8.15
C ASN A 219 1.17 -18.87 -8.75
N PRO A 220 1.88 -19.99 -8.86
CA PRO A 220 3.25 -20.02 -9.41
C PRO A 220 3.36 -19.53 -10.86
N THR A 221 2.25 -19.54 -11.61
CA THR A 221 2.20 -19.05 -13.01
C THR A 221 1.83 -17.58 -13.14
N SER A 222 1.50 -16.92 -12.02
CA SER A 222 1.21 -15.49 -12.01
C SER A 222 2.46 -14.67 -12.27
N SER A 223 2.30 -13.55 -12.98
CA SER A 223 3.37 -12.56 -13.10
C SER A 223 3.63 -11.82 -11.79
N ILE A 224 2.60 -11.69 -10.92
CA ILE A 224 2.68 -10.96 -9.66
C ILE A 224 3.52 -11.75 -8.66
N GLN A 225 4.62 -11.16 -8.22
CA GLN A 225 5.54 -11.76 -7.29
C GLN A 225 5.48 -11.13 -5.90
N THR A 226 5.03 -9.87 -5.80
CA THR A 226 4.98 -9.11 -4.56
C THR A 226 3.83 -8.13 -4.61
N VAL A 227 3.18 -7.95 -3.47
CA VAL A 227 2.13 -6.94 -3.29
C VAL A 227 2.49 -6.05 -2.12
N ILE A 228 2.39 -4.72 -2.30
CA ILE A 228 2.47 -3.76 -1.22
C ILE A 228 1.13 -3.03 -1.17
N MET A 229 0.43 -3.14 -0.04
CA MET A 229 -0.91 -2.63 0.14
C MET A 229 -0.97 -1.60 1.26
N VAL A 230 -1.59 -0.47 1.01
CA VAL A 230 -2.04 0.47 2.05
C VAL A 230 -3.49 0.13 2.40
N SER A 231 -3.77 -0.07 3.66
CA SER A 231 -5.13 -0.18 4.19
C SER A 231 -5.22 0.43 5.58
N HIS A 232 -6.40 0.95 5.93
CA HIS A 232 -6.77 1.36 7.28
C HIS A 232 -7.71 0.35 7.96
N ASN A 233 -8.14 -0.68 7.23
CA ASN A 233 -8.99 -1.75 7.75
C ASN A 233 -8.10 -2.87 8.33
N VAL A 234 -8.08 -2.95 9.67
CA VAL A 234 -7.23 -3.89 10.41
C VAL A 234 -7.56 -5.35 10.07
N GLU A 235 -8.85 -5.72 9.97
CA GLU A 235 -9.25 -7.08 9.62
C GLU A 235 -8.77 -7.48 8.22
N GLU A 236 -8.85 -6.57 7.28
CA GLU A 236 -8.35 -6.76 5.91
C GLU A 236 -6.83 -6.97 5.89
N ILE A 237 -6.09 -6.19 6.67
CA ILE A 237 -4.65 -6.33 6.83
C ILE A 237 -4.32 -7.71 7.41
N VAL A 238 -4.97 -8.09 8.50
CA VAL A 238 -4.74 -9.40 9.14
C VAL A 238 -5.14 -10.56 8.22
N GLU A 239 -6.19 -10.41 7.43
CA GLU A 239 -6.63 -11.42 6.46
C GLU A 239 -5.59 -11.65 5.36
N LEU A 240 -5.01 -10.57 4.81
CA LEU A 240 -4.22 -10.63 3.57
C LEU A 240 -2.71 -10.60 3.78
N ALA A 241 -2.20 -9.79 4.73
CA ALA A 241 -0.78 -9.50 4.80
C ALA A 241 0.05 -10.62 5.43
N ASP A 242 1.22 -10.89 4.87
CA ASP A 242 2.26 -11.73 5.47
C ASP A 242 3.09 -10.94 6.47
N ARG A 243 3.27 -9.64 6.19
CA ARG A 243 3.97 -8.71 7.06
C ARG A 243 3.26 -7.37 7.06
N VAL A 244 3.24 -6.73 8.24
CA VAL A 244 2.61 -5.44 8.45
C VAL A 244 3.66 -4.44 8.92
N VAL A 245 3.80 -3.35 8.21
CA VAL A 245 4.66 -2.22 8.54
C VAL A 245 3.79 -1.09 9.07
N VAL A 246 3.98 -0.70 10.32
CA VAL A 246 3.24 0.39 10.97
C VAL A 246 4.07 1.65 10.92
N LEU A 247 3.47 2.72 10.39
CA LEU A 247 4.10 4.04 10.35
C LEU A 247 3.61 4.93 11.49
N SER A 248 4.53 5.75 12.03
CA SER A 248 4.24 6.79 13.03
C SER A 248 3.36 7.91 12.44
N PRO A 249 2.76 8.78 13.29
CA PRO A 249 2.24 10.06 12.85
C PRO A 249 3.31 10.86 12.08
N ARG A 250 2.84 11.83 11.29
CA ARG A 250 3.70 12.65 10.42
C ARG A 250 4.80 13.40 11.18
N PRO A 251 6.07 13.37 10.72
CA PRO A 251 6.57 12.63 9.56
C PRO A 251 6.58 11.13 9.81
N GLY A 252 6.06 10.34 8.82
CA GLY A 252 5.97 8.90 8.95
C GLY A 252 7.35 8.25 9.01
N GLN A 253 7.55 7.42 10.01
CA GLN A 253 8.71 6.55 10.22
C GLN A 253 8.21 5.15 10.50
N VAL A 254 9.00 4.12 10.24
CA VAL A 254 8.66 2.75 10.62
C VAL A 254 8.72 2.62 12.15
N VAL A 255 7.59 2.31 12.77
CA VAL A 255 7.49 2.07 14.23
C VAL A 255 7.76 0.61 14.54
N VAL A 256 7.16 -0.29 13.75
CA VAL A 256 7.30 -1.73 13.93
C VAL A 256 7.00 -2.46 12.64
N GLU A 257 7.66 -3.58 12.43
CA GLU A 257 7.32 -4.59 11.43
C GLU A 257 6.83 -5.85 12.15
N LEU A 258 5.64 -6.33 11.76
CA LEU A 258 5.00 -7.48 12.37
C LEU A 258 4.82 -8.58 11.33
N LYS A 259 5.42 -9.75 11.56
CA LYS A 259 5.19 -10.94 10.72
C LYS A 259 3.90 -11.61 11.14
N ASN A 260 3.03 -11.89 10.18
CA ASN A 260 1.76 -12.56 10.41
C ASN A 260 1.90 -14.07 10.12
N GLU A 261 2.02 -14.84 11.17
CA GLU A 261 2.26 -16.28 11.12
C GLU A 261 0.96 -17.13 11.07
N LEU A 262 -0.20 -16.46 11.02
CA LEU A 262 -1.48 -17.17 10.92
C LEU A 262 -1.54 -18.02 9.65
N PRO A 263 -1.91 -19.30 9.78
CA PRO A 263 -2.02 -20.20 8.63
C PRO A 263 -3.11 -19.73 7.66
N ARG A 264 -2.93 -19.98 6.38
CA ARG A 264 -3.88 -19.62 5.33
C ARG A 264 -4.71 -20.84 4.89
N PRO A 265 -6.00 -20.69 4.57
CA PRO A 265 -6.81 -19.47 4.62
C PRO A 265 -7.11 -19.03 6.06
N ARG A 266 -7.00 -17.73 6.35
CA ARG A 266 -7.20 -17.18 7.69
C ARG A 266 -8.67 -17.12 8.05
N ASN A 267 -9.03 -17.72 9.20
CA ASN A 267 -10.40 -17.73 9.68
C ASN A 267 -10.68 -16.49 10.55
N LYS A 268 -11.45 -15.54 10.04
CA LYS A 268 -11.81 -14.31 10.75
C LYS A 268 -12.53 -14.51 12.08
N LYS A 269 -13.06 -15.73 12.33
CA LYS A 269 -13.77 -16.07 13.56
C LYS A 269 -12.91 -16.81 14.57
N SER A 270 -11.65 -17.12 14.24
CA SER A 270 -10.75 -17.80 15.18
C SER A 270 -10.23 -16.83 16.23
N THR A 271 -9.93 -17.33 17.41
CA THR A 271 -9.37 -16.54 18.51
C THR A 271 -8.04 -15.93 18.11
N GLU A 272 -7.18 -16.68 17.44
CA GLU A 272 -5.85 -16.24 17.00
C GLU A 272 -5.96 -15.07 15.99
N PHE A 273 -6.99 -15.06 15.13
CA PHE A 273 -7.23 -13.93 14.23
C PHE A 273 -7.65 -12.68 15.01
N LEU A 274 -8.55 -12.83 15.99
CA LEU A 274 -9.01 -11.71 16.82
C LEU A 274 -7.89 -11.16 17.69
N ASP A 275 -7.06 -12.03 18.28
CA ASP A 275 -5.88 -11.62 19.05
C ASP A 275 -4.90 -10.83 18.18
N TRP A 276 -4.74 -11.22 16.93
CA TRP A 276 -3.89 -10.49 15.98
C TRP A 276 -4.46 -9.12 15.62
N VAL A 277 -5.78 -9.03 15.45
CA VAL A 277 -6.50 -7.76 15.24
C VAL A 277 -6.29 -6.83 16.43
N ASP A 278 -6.48 -7.33 17.67
CA ASP A 278 -6.28 -6.54 18.89
C ASP A 278 -4.82 -6.10 19.05
N LYS A 279 -3.88 -7.00 18.76
CA LYS A 279 -2.44 -6.67 18.72
C LYS A 279 -2.14 -5.53 17.75
N LEU A 280 -2.69 -5.57 16.53
CA LEU A 280 -2.43 -4.51 15.54
C LEU A 280 -3.07 -3.19 15.99
N TYR A 281 -4.27 -3.20 16.57
CA TYR A 281 -4.88 -2.00 17.14
C TYR A 281 -4.02 -1.35 18.21
N SER A 282 -3.32 -2.13 19.06
CA SER A 282 -2.46 -1.59 20.11
C SER A 282 -1.26 -0.77 19.58
N TYR A 283 -0.85 -0.98 18.34
CA TYR A 283 0.18 -0.17 17.67
C TYR A 283 -0.38 1.04 16.91
N LEU A 284 -1.70 1.08 16.68
CA LEU A 284 -2.37 2.17 15.95
C LEU A 284 -3.02 3.20 16.88
N ALA A 285 -3.19 2.86 18.17
CA ALA A 285 -3.71 3.74 19.21
C ALA A 285 -2.65 4.71 19.70
#